data_c60b1e80e4960b4eda475714239f11ad
#
_entry.id   c60b1e80e4960b4eda475714239f11ad
#
_cell.length_a   1.000
_cell.length_b   1.000
_cell.length_c   1.000
_cell.angle_alpha   90.00
_cell.angle_beta   90.00
_cell.angle_gamma   90.00
#
_symmetry.space_group_name_H-M   'P 1'
#
loop_
_entity.id
_entity.type
_entity.pdbx_description
1 polymer ?
#
loop_
_entity_poly.entity_id
_entity_poly.type
_entity_poly.pdbx_seq_one_letter_code
_entity_poly.pdbx_strand_id
1 'polypeptide(L)'
;MKKIYAIGVLLLLSACTKKFEEINTDPNTATTVNPQYLLSTALVKTAYPYQNEAFLDKPAEAARYITKVRNEGDDLFGWAGKTWDGYYSALTYNKTFHDLAAANGMLQYTAISDIIRVFNFAYITDLYGDIPYSEALLSKDSSIVHPRYDQQEDIYPSLLATLTAANDTLASNTQTIDADYDILYGGVALNWRKFANALHLRLLLRMSKKSATAYTEMQNMLNNPGKYPLFESNSDDAGLRYLGVNAIDSWPGGNLNSKATEIDKYKPSKEIVDTLLRLNDPRLPVWAAPVSSTTGYTVDANLYVGVPNAISSPYDYNGGETHISKMAPIFYANQSDLLKASMMTYAEQCFILAEVVQAGKVTVSGETAASLYNKGIAASLDAYGISATAKATYLAQASVQYNGTLVQLITQKWIANFLKGPEGWFDHRRTGYPVFVTGPLAAIAEIPSRYKYPTTEQSYNLDQYNAAVGRQGADEITTRMWYLK
;
A
#
# COMPACT_ATOMS: atom_id res chain seq x y z
N MET A 1 70.32 -18.03 -27.63
CA MET A 1 68.98 -18.01 -28.22
C MET A 1 67.85 -18.07 -27.20
N LYS A 2 67.93 -18.77 -26.08
CA LYS A 2 66.84 -18.83 -25.06
C LYS A 2 66.52 -17.51 -24.32
N LYS A 3 67.45 -16.56 -24.23
CA LYS A 3 67.22 -15.27 -23.57
C LYS A 3 66.49 -14.22 -24.42
N ILE A 4 66.51 -14.39 -25.75
CA ILE A 4 65.83 -13.45 -26.67
C ILE A 4 64.30 -13.73 -26.73
N TYR A 5 63.90 -14.97 -26.58
CA TYR A 5 62.47 -15.36 -26.53
C TYR A 5 61.73 -14.88 -25.26
N ALA A 6 62.47 -14.79 -24.14
CA ALA A 6 61.88 -14.33 -22.86
C ALA A 6 61.56 -12.81 -22.87
N ILE A 7 62.37 -12.00 -23.58
CA ILE A 7 62.14 -10.56 -23.72
C ILE A 7 61.00 -10.28 -24.70
N GLY A 8 60.87 -11.09 -25.77
CA GLY A 8 59.77 -10.98 -26.74
C GLY A 8 58.37 -11.28 -26.12
N VAL A 9 58.30 -12.25 -25.19
CA VAL A 9 57.05 -12.60 -24.49
C VAL A 9 56.65 -11.53 -23.43
N LEU A 10 57.63 -10.88 -22.78
CA LEU A 10 57.35 -9.79 -21.83
C LEU A 10 56.84 -8.51 -22.51
N LEU A 11 57.28 -8.24 -23.72
CA LEU A 11 56.80 -7.07 -24.52
C LEU A 11 55.40 -7.27 -25.13
N LEU A 12 54.95 -8.51 -25.28
CA LEU A 12 53.58 -8.82 -25.75
C LEU A 12 52.53 -8.69 -24.64
N LEU A 13 52.90 -8.76 -23.37
CA LEU A 13 52.00 -8.61 -22.22
C LEU A 13 51.75 -7.16 -21.83
N SER A 14 52.54 -6.21 -22.30
CA SER A 14 52.37 -4.78 -21.98
C SER A 14 51.57 -3.97 -23.05
N ALA A 15 51.14 -4.60 -24.14
CA ALA A 15 50.48 -3.90 -25.24
C ALA A 15 48.93 -3.86 -25.10
N CYS A 16 48.32 -4.61 -24.14
CA CYS A 16 46.87 -4.74 -24.04
C CYS A 16 46.21 -3.95 -22.91
N THR A 17 46.97 -3.15 -22.13
CA THR A 17 46.37 -2.49 -20.96
C THR A 17 46.04 -1.00 -21.13
N LYS A 18 46.44 -0.37 -22.24
CA LYS A 18 46.28 1.09 -22.39
C LYS A 18 44.91 1.59 -22.89
N LYS A 19 43.95 0.72 -23.17
CA LYS A 19 42.63 1.12 -23.65
C LYS A 19 41.45 0.36 -23.02
N PHE A 20 41.66 -0.32 -21.91
CA PHE A 20 40.56 -1.05 -21.27
C PHE A 20 39.49 -0.11 -20.70
N GLU A 21 39.84 1.10 -20.29
CA GLU A 21 38.85 2.09 -19.83
C GLU A 21 38.07 2.71 -21.00
N GLU A 22 38.68 2.92 -22.14
CA GLU A 22 37.98 3.45 -23.34
C GLU A 22 37.14 2.39 -24.06
N ILE A 23 37.53 1.10 -24.01
CA ILE A 23 36.77 0.00 -24.67
C ILE A 23 35.57 -0.44 -23.85
N ASN A 24 35.59 -0.24 -22.52
CA ASN A 24 34.49 -0.58 -21.62
C ASN A 24 33.49 0.56 -21.38
N THR A 25 33.71 1.73 -21.95
CA THR A 25 32.67 2.77 -22.02
C THR A 25 31.83 2.50 -23.26
N ASP A 26 30.66 1.88 -23.06
CA ASP A 26 29.64 1.84 -24.11
C ASP A 26 29.29 3.27 -24.51
N PRO A 27 29.59 3.71 -25.74
CA PRO A 27 29.31 5.08 -26.16
C PRO A 27 27.80 5.39 -26.19
N ASN A 28 26.96 4.37 -26.06
CA ASN A 28 25.51 4.52 -25.93
C ASN A 28 25.02 4.49 -24.46
N THR A 29 25.93 4.25 -23.49
CA THR A 29 25.57 4.41 -22.09
C THR A 29 25.52 5.89 -21.78
N ALA A 30 24.33 6.41 -21.48
CA ALA A 30 24.15 7.78 -21.03
C ALA A 30 25.08 8.03 -19.84
N THR A 31 26.12 8.81 -19.99
CA THR A 31 27.08 9.13 -18.93
C THR A 31 26.50 10.00 -17.84
N THR A 32 25.31 10.57 -18.07
CA THR A 32 24.50 11.32 -17.08
C THR A 32 23.02 10.98 -17.27
N VAL A 33 22.42 10.35 -16.28
CA VAL A 33 20.97 10.15 -16.25
C VAL A 33 20.35 11.38 -15.59
N ASN A 34 19.45 12.07 -16.30
CA ASN A 34 18.68 13.14 -15.68
C ASN A 34 17.73 12.51 -14.65
N PRO A 35 17.78 12.92 -13.36
CA PRO A 35 16.99 12.33 -12.29
C PRO A 35 15.49 12.28 -12.57
N GLN A 36 14.93 13.27 -13.26
CA GLN A 36 13.50 13.31 -13.57
C GLN A 36 12.98 12.04 -14.28
N TYR A 37 13.82 11.38 -15.11
CA TYR A 37 13.45 10.14 -15.82
C TYR A 37 13.24 8.95 -14.88
N LEU A 38 13.74 9.02 -13.65
CA LEU A 38 13.62 7.97 -12.66
C LEU A 38 12.30 8.04 -11.88
N LEU A 39 11.61 9.18 -11.87
CA LEU A 39 10.41 9.40 -11.07
C LEU A 39 9.27 8.41 -11.41
N SER A 40 8.93 8.29 -12.70
CA SER A 40 7.85 7.39 -13.13
C SER A 40 8.12 5.94 -12.69
N THR A 41 9.37 5.47 -12.82
CA THR A 41 9.74 4.12 -12.40
C THR A 41 9.70 3.96 -10.88
N ALA A 42 10.14 4.96 -10.11
CA ALA A 42 10.05 4.94 -8.65
C ALA A 42 8.58 4.82 -8.17
N LEU A 43 7.68 5.55 -8.82
CA LEU A 43 6.25 5.48 -8.56
C LEU A 43 5.65 4.11 -8.89
N VAL A 44 5.94 3.57 -10.06
CA VAL A 44 5.46 2.23 -10.47
C VAL A 44 5.98 1.14 -9.53
N LYS A 45 7.28 1.17 -9.18
CA LYS A 45 7.89 0.21 -8.24
C LYS A 45 7.34 0.32 -6.82
N THR A 46 6.73 1.43 -6.46
CA THR A 46 6.09 1.63 -5.16
C THR A 46 4.61 1.25 -5.20
N ALA A 47 3.84 1.86 -6.09
CA ALA A 47 2.38 1.76 -6.07
C ALA A 47 1.85 0.41 -6.55
N TYR A 48 2.41 -0.15 -7.64
CA TYR A 48 1.89 -1.40 -8.18
C TYR A 48 2.14 -2.61 -7.27
N PRO A 49 3.34 -2.84 -6.69
CA PRO A 49 3.53 -3.91 -5.72
C PRO A 49 2.64 -3.78 -4.48
N TYR A 50 2.49 -2.55 -3.95
CA TYR A 50 1.59 -2.26 -2.83
C TYR A 50 0.14 -2.67 -3.14
N GLN A 51 -0.37 -2.29 -4.31
CA GLN A 51 -1.72 -2.65 -4.74
C GLN A 51 -1.86 -4.14 -5.06
N ASN A 52 -0.88 -4.73 -5.75
CA ASN A 52 -0.90 -6.14 -6.12
C ASN A 52 -0.95 -7.06 -4.90
N GLU A 53 -0.22 -6.70 -3.84
CA GLU A 53 -0.26 -7.43 -2.58
C GLU A 53 -1.61 -7.29 -1.88
N ALA A 54 -2.17 -6.09 -1.89
CA ALA A 54 -3.47 -5.83 -1.28
C ALA A 54 -4.65 -6.49 -2.00
N PHE A 55 -4.51 -6.83 -3.28
CA PHE A 55 -5.59 -7.39 -4.09
C PHE A 55 -5.62 -8.92 -4.09
N LEU A 56 -4.47 -9.58 -4.22
CA LEU A 56 -4.39 -11.03 -4.42
C LEU A 56 -3.44 -11.71 -3.43
N ASP A 57 -3.38 -11.24 -2.19
CA ASP A 57 -2.51 -11.80 -1.17
C ASP A 57 -3.11 -11.60 0.24
N LYS A 58 -2.40 -12.02 1.23
CA LYS A 58 -2.71 -12.05 2.67
C LYS A 58 -3.45 -10.83 3.23
N PRO A 59 -3.12 -9.56 2.86
CA PRO A 59 -3.85 -8.41 3.38
C PRO A 59 -5.33 -8.38 3.03
N ALA A 60 -5.71 -8.80 1.81
CA ALA A 60 -7.11 -8.82 1.40
C ALA A 60 -7.91 -9.91 2.14
N GLU A 61 -7.28 -11.06 2.40
CA GLU A 61 -7.87 -12.16 3.18
C GLU A 61 -7.98 -11.79 4.66
N ALA A 62 -6.93 -11.17 5.23
CA ALA A 62 -6.94 -10.68 6.62
C ALA A 62 -7.97 -9.56 6.85
N ALA A 63 -8.17 -8.69 5.85
CA ALA A 63 -9.23 -7.68 5.85
C ALA A 63 -10.63 -8.25 5.59
N ARG A 64 -10.76 -9.55 5.36
CA ARG A 64 -12.04 -10.20 5.01
C ARG A 64 -12.73 -9.58 3.79
N TYR A 65 -11.94 -9.13 2.81
CA TYR A 65 -12.46 -8.67 1.51
C TYR A 65 -12.70 -9.83 0.55
N ILE A 66 -11.80 -10.80 0.57
CA ILE A 66 -11.84 -11.97 -0.30
C ILE A 66 -11.63 -13.26 0.50
N THR A 67 -12.04 -14.36 -0.10
CA THR A 67 -11.79 -15.73 0.36
C THR A 67 -11.08 -16.47 -0.77
N LYS A 68 -10.04 -17.22 -0.43
CA LYS A 68 -9.33 -18.06 -1.38
C LYS A 68 -9.97 -19.44 -1.41
N VAL A 69 -10.53 -19.84 -2.56
CA VAL A 69 -11.28 -21.10 -2.70
C VAL A 69 -10.45 -22.26 -3.25
N ARG A 70 -9.20 -22.01 -3.59
CA ARG A 70 -8.20 -23.03 -4.00
C ARG A 70 -6.83 -22.60 -3.49
N ASN A 71 -6.04 -23.55 -2.97
CA ASN A 71 -4.75 -23.29 -2.32
C ASN A 71 -4.90 -22.33 -1.11
N GLU A 72 -5.77 -22.70 -0.20
CA GLU A 72 -6.34 -21.86 0.87
C GLU A 72 -5.36 -21.54 2.01
N GLY A 73 -4.09 -21.97 1.96
CA GLY A 73 -3.13 -21.86 3.06
C GLY A 73 -3.02 -20.46 3.66
N ASP A 74 -3.13 -19.43 2.82
CA ASP A 74 -3.10 -18.03 3.31
C ASP A 74 -4.38 -17.65 4.03
N ASP A 75 -5.54 -18.10 3.55
CA ASP A 75 -6.86 -17.87 4.16
C ASP A 75 -7.01 -18.60 5.50
N LEU A 76 -6.28 -19.73 5.66
CA LEU A 76 -6.20 -20.48 6.91
C LEU A 76 -5.22 -19.85 7.93
N PHE A 77 -4.57 -18.74 7.60
CA PHE A 77 -3.55 -18.08 8.42
C PHE A 77 -2.33 -18.95 8.76
N GLY A 78 -1.99 -19.90 7.89
CA GLY A 78 -0.75 -20.67 7.96
C GLY A 78 0.46 -19.91 7.40
N TRP A 79 0.58 -18.60 7.67
CA TRP A 79 1.56 -17.74 7.02
C TRP A 79 3.01 -18.07 7.43
N ALA A 80 3.80 -18.47 6.47
CA ALA A 80 5.26 -18.55 6.60
C ALA A 80 5.92 -17.16 6.52
N GLY A 81 7.23 -17.10 6.77
CA GLY A 81 8.02 -15.90 6.57
C GLY A 81 7.89 -15.39 5.13
N LYS A 82 7.66 -14.10 4.97
CA LYS A 82 7.51 -13.47 3.66
C LYS A 82 8.73 -12.62 3.35
N THR A 83 9.29 -12.78 2.14
CA THR A 83 10.41 -11.96 1.69
C THR A 83 10.01 -10.48 1.57
N TRP A 84 10.94 -9.60 1.88
CA TRP A 84 10.82 -8.16 1.71
C TRP A 84 11.70 -7.60 0.58
N ASP A 85 12.31 -8.48 -0.23
CA ASP A 85 13.26 -8.12 -1.28
C ASP A 85 12.67 -7.12 -2.27
N GLY A 86 11.40 -7.30 -2.64
CA GLY A 86 10.68 -6.39 -3.53
C GLY A 86 10.58 -4.98 -2.97
N TYR A 87 10.34 -4.83 -1.67
CA TYR A 87 10.21 -3.53 -1.02
C TYR A 87 11.56 -2.82 -0.93
N TYR A 88 12.61 -3.53 -0.50
CA TYR A 88 13.96 -2.96 -0.45
C TYR A 88 14.54 -2.71 -1.84
N SER A 89 14.15 -3.48 -2.86
CA SER A 89 14.48 -3.18 -4.27
C SER A 89 13.85 -1.85 -4.72
N ALA A 90 12.58 -1.60 -4.38
CA ALA A 90 11.93 -0.32 -4.65
C ALA A 90 12.64 0.84 -3.93
N LEU A 91 12.99 0.64 -2.65
CA LEU A 91 13.75 1.61 -1.86
C LEU A 91 15.16 1.88 -2.43
N THR A 92 15.86 0.84 -2.92
CA THR A 92 17.17 1.00 -3.57
C THR A 92 17.07 1.85 -4.83
N TYR A 93 16.04 1.62 -5.64
CA TYR A 93 15.80 2.42 -6.83
C TYR A 93 15.47 3.87 -6.45
N ASN A 94 14.60 4.06 -5.46
CA ASN A 94 14.25 5.38 -4.96
C ASN A 94 15.46 6.13 -4.35
N LYS A 95 16.38 5.41 -3.65
CA LYS A 95 17.63 6.01 -3.16
C LYS A 95 18.50 6.50 -4.32
N THR A 96 18.65 5.72 -5.40
CA THR A 96 19.38 6.14 -6.59
C THR A 96 18.77 7.41 -7.19
N PHE A 97 17.44 7.47 -7.28
CA PHE A 97 16.71 8.66 -7.72
C PHE A 97 17.00 9.88 -6.83
N HIS A 98 16.90 9.69 -5.50
CA HIS A 98 17.18 10.73 -4.51
C HIS A 98 18.62 11.26 -4.65
N ASP A 99 19.61 10.37 -4.66
CA ASP A 99 21.03 10.74 -4.66
C ASP A 99 21.40 11.51 -5.93
N LEU A 100 20.88 11.07 -7.09
CA LEU A 100 21.07 11.78 -8.35
C LEU A 100 20.37 13.15 -8.34
N ALA A 101 19.17 13.25 -7.81
CA ALA A 101 18.46 14.52 -7.69
C ALA A 101 19.21 15.50 -6.76
N ALA A 102 19.70 15.02 -5.62
CA ALA A 102 20.49 15.79 -4.67
C ALA A 102 21.80 16.29 -5.29
N ALA A 103 22.53 15.40 -5.98
CA ALA A 103 23.80 15.77 -6.67
C ALA A 103 23.60 16.82 -7.76
N ASN A 104 22.42 16.91 -8.35
CA ASN A 104 22.06 17.91 -9.36
C ASN A 104 21.32 19.13 -8.79
N GLY A 105 21.18 19.24 -7.45
CA GLY A 105 20.48 20.35 -6.80
C GLY A 105 18.98 20.42 -7.11
N MET A 106 18.36 19.30 -7.50
CA MET A 106 16.94 19.21 -7.85
C MET A 106 16.07 18.99 -6.61
N LEU A 107 15.92 20.02 -5.79
CA LEU A 107 15.31 19.93 -4.45
C LEU A 107 13.86 19.43 -4.45
N GLN A 108 13.07 19.76 -5.46
CA GLN A 108 11.70 19.23 -5.55
C GLN A 108 11.68 17.72 -5.77
N TYR A 109 12.60 17.19 -6.59
CA TYR A 109 12.70 15.75 -6.81
C TYR A 109 13.25 15.01 -5.59
N THR A 110 14.17 15.62 -4.80
CA THR A 110 14.60 15.04 -3.52
C THR A 110 13.43 14.94 -2.56
N ALA A 111 12.61 15.99 -2.41
CA ALA A 111 11.43 15.99 -1.56
C ALA A 111 10.39 14.96 -2.00
N ILE A 112 10.15 14.81 -3.30
CA ILE A 112 9.26 13.76 -3.85
C ILE A 112 9.81 12.37 -3.52
N SER A 113 11.10 12.14 -3.72
CA SER A 113 11.76 10.89 -3.37
C SER A 113 11.64 10.58 -1.86
N ASP A 114 11.75 11.58 -1.00
CA ASP A 114 11.55 11.43 0.43
C ASP A 114 10.12 11.00 0.79
N ILE A 115 9.11 11.55 0.13
CA ILE A 115 7.70 11.11 0.32
C ILE A 115 7.53 9.64 -0.09
N ILE A 116 8.10 9.24 -1.24
CA ILE A 116 8.09 7.86 -1.72
C ILE A 116 8.82 6.94 -0.74
N ARG A 117 9.98 7.37 -0.21
CA ARG A 117 10.75 6.64 0.80
C ARG A 117 9.94 6.42 2.08
N VAL A 118 9.29 7.46 2.58
CA VAL A 118 8.43 7.36 3.76
C VAL A 118 7.29 6.39 3.53
N PHE A 119 6.62 6.46 2.38
CA PHE A 119 5.52 5.55 2.06
C PHE A 119 5.98 4.08 2.10
N ASN A 120 7.11 3.76 1.47
CA ASN A 120 7.65 2.40 1.47
C ASN A 120 8.05 1.91 2.87
N PHE A 121 8.81 2.72 3.63
CA PHE A 121 9.23 2.32 4.99
C PHE A 121 8.06 2.22 5.96
N ALA A 122 7.08 3.12 5.89
CA ALA A 122 5.85 3.02 6.67
C ALA A 122 5.13 1.70 6.38
N TYR A 123 5.03 1.34 5.10
CA TYR A 123 4.42 0.07 4.69
C TYR A 123 5.18 -1.13 5.24
N ILE A 124 6.50 -1.18 5.11
CA ILE A 124 7.31 -2.31 5.58
C ILE A 124 7.22 -2.43 7.12
N THR A 125 7.38 -1.32 7.86
CA THR A 125 7.30 -1.37 9.32
C THR A 125 5.89 -1.75 9.80
N ASP A 126 4.85 -1.38 9.07
CA ASP A 126 3.47 -1.79 9.36
C ASP A 126 3.20 -3.28 9.07
N LEU A 127 4.00 -3.91 8.22
CA LEU A 127 3.93 -5.35 7.96
C LEU A 127 4.72 -6.17 8.97
N TYR A 128 5.91 -5.70 9.41
CA TYR A 128 6.88 -6.50 10.16
C TYR A 128 7.19 -5.98 11.57
N GLY A 129 6.94 -4.71 11.87
CA GLY A 129 7.37 -4.04 13.10
C GLY A 129 8.78 -3.45 12.99
N ASP A 130 9.73 -3.91 13.81
CA ASP A 130 11.14 -3.52 13.72
C ASP A 130 11.73 -3.99 12.39
N ILE A 131 12.45 -3.12 11.68
CA ILE A 131 13.00 -3.43 10.34
C ILE A 131 14.35 -2.73 10.13
N PRO A 132 15.20 -3.18 9.19
CA PRO A 132 16.33 -2.40 8.72
C PRO A 132 15.83 -1.05 8.16
N TYR A 133 16.23 0.07 8.79
CA TYR A 133 15.79 1.41 8.40
C TYR A 133 16.97 2.39 8.27
N SER A 134 17.63 2.74 9.37
CA SER A 134 18.71 3.74 9.36
C SER A 134 19.98 3.26 8.66
N GLU A 135 20.27 1.96 8.74
CA GLU A 135 21.41 1.31 8.07
C GLU A 135 21.02 0.61 6.77
N ALA A 136 19.73 0.65 6.42
CA ALA A 136 19.27 0.07 5.16
C ALA A 136 19.91 0.77 3.96
N LEU A 137 20.21 0.00 2.90
CA LEU A 137 20.73 0.50 1.61
C LEU A 137 22.13 1.12 1.68
N LEU A 138 22.90 0.87 2.74
CA LEU A 138 24.24 1.42 2.93
C LEU A 138 25.38 0.45 2.55
N SER A 139 25.07 -0.72 1.99
CA SER A 139 26.08 -1.71 1.61
C SER A 139 27.12 -1.17 0.61
N LYS A 140 26.66 -0.37 -0.35
CA LYS A 140 27.53 0.27 -1.36
C LYS A 140 28.34 1.43 -0.79
N ASP A 141 27.70 2.26 0.05
CA ASP A 141 28.27 3.53 0.50
C ASP A 141 29.13 3.35 1.77
N SER A 142 28.77 2.39 2.63
CA SER A 142 29.41 2.19 3.95
C SER A 142 29.76 0.74 4.22
N SER A 143 29.65 -0.17 3.24
CA SER A 143 29.94 -1.60 3.37
C SER A 143 29.11 -2.33 4.46
N ILE A 144 27.96 -1.77 4.84
CA ILE A 144 27.06 -2.40 5.82
C ILE A 144 26.24 -3.46 5.10
N VAL A 145 26.56 -4.74 5.35
CA VAL A 145 25.87 -5.89 4.75
C VAL A 145 24.93 -6.62 5.72
N HIS A 146 25.03 -6.31 7.02
CA HIS A 146 24.17 -6.81 8.09
C HIS A 146 23.51 -5.64 8.83
N PRO A 147 22.56 -4.93 8.19
CA PRO A 147 21.97 -3.74 8.78
C PRO A 147 21.20 -4.09 10.05
N ARG A 148 21.27 -3.22 11.06
CA ARG A 148 20.48 -3.36 12.27
C ARG A 148 19.02 -3.12 11.97
N TYR A 149 18.15 -3.74 12.78
CA TYR A 149 16.72 -3.44 12.79
C TYR A 149 16.46 -2.30 13.77
N ASP A 150 15.97 -1.19 13.26
CA ASP A 150 15.50 -0.08 14.08
C ASP A 150 14.13 -0.41 14.68
N GLN A 151 13.87 0.11 15.88
CA GLN A 151 12.60 -0.09 16.54
C GLN A 151 11.49 0.71 15.83
N GLN A 152 10.31 0.12 15.69
CA GLN A 152 9.17 0.81 15.10
C GLN A 152 8.87 2.14 15.80
N GLU A 153 9.11 2.22 17.11
CA GLU A 153 8.99 3.41 17.95
C GLU A 153 9.90 4.57 17.50
N ASP A 154 11.10 4.26 17.01
CA ASP A 154 12.06 5.25 16.51
C ASP A 154 11.83 5.57 15.03
N ILE A 155 11.36 4.61 14.25
CA ILE A 155 11.09 4.77 12.82
C ILE A 155 9.98 5.80 12.59
N TYR A 156 8.85 5.71 13.30
CA TYR A 156 7.70 6.58 13.08
C TYR A 156 8.01 8.08 13.22
N PRO A 157 8.68 8.56 14.29
CA PRO A 157 9.06 9.97 14.40
C PRO A 157 9.97 10.44 13.25
N SER A 158 10.88 9.58 12.80
CA SER A 158 11.77 9.88 11.66
C SER A 158 10.98 10.03 10.35
N LEU A 159 9.99 9.17 10.10
CA LEU A 159 9.11 9.27 8.94
C LEU A 159 8.30 10.57 8.95
N LEU A 160 7.74 10.96 10.09
CA LEU A 160 6.98 12.21 10.25
C LEU A 160 7.85 13.44 10.02
N ALA A 161 9.06 13.47 10.59
CA ALA A 161 10.02 14.54 10.35
C ALA A 161 10.40 14.68 8.88
N THR A 162 10.57 13.55 8.18
CA THR A 162 10.87 13.53 6.74
C THR A 162 9.71 14.11 5.92
N LEU A 163 8.46 13.77 6.23
CA LEU A 163 7.28 14.34 5.55
C LEU A 163 7.16 15.85 5.75
N THR A 164 7.45 16.33 6.97
CA THR A 164 7.45 17.75 7.27
C THR A 164 8.50 18.47 6.43
N ALA A 165 9.73 17.97 6.38
CA ALA A 165 10.82 18.56 5.59
C ALA A 165 10.49 18.54 4.09
N ALA A 166 9.94 17.45 3.57
CA ALA A 166 9.53 17.34 2.17
C ALA A 166 8.42 18.34 1.83
N ASN A 167 7.38 18.46 2.67
CA ASN A 167 6.33 19.47 2.52
C ASN A 167 6.90 20.90 2.48
N ASP A 168 7.81 21.24 3.41
CA ASP A 168 8.38 22.56 3.51
C ASP A 168 9.31 22.87 2.31
N THR A 169 10.06 21.88 1.83
CA THR A 169 10.88 22.00 0.59
C THR A 169 9.99 22.24 -0.63
N LEU A 170 8.93 21.48 -0.82
CA LEU A 170 7.99 21.66 -1.91
C LEU A 170 7.22 22.99 -1.83
N ALA A 171 7.04 23.55 -0.64
CA ALA A 171 6.38 24.84 -0.44
C ALA A 171 7.26 26.02 -0.80
N SER A 172 8.55 25.94 -0.50
CA SER A 172 9.50 27.04 -0.64
C SER A 172 10.26 27.07 -1.97
N ASN A 173 10.32 25.95 -2.67
CA ASN A 173 11.10 25.78 -3.88
C ASN A 173 10.24 25.96 -5.13
N THR A 174 10.74 26.75 -6.09
CA THR A 174 10.03 27.09 -7.35
C THR A 174 10.56 26.34 -8.57
N GLN A 175 11.44 25.34 -8.39
CA GLN A 175 11.90 24.52 -9.51
C GLN A 175 10.71 23.77 -10.13
N THR A 176 10.73 23.62 -11.44
CA THR A 176 9.69 22.90 -12.16
C THR A 176 9.85 21.39 -11.98
N ILE A 177 8.78 20.71 -11.67
CA ILE A 177 8.65 19.26 -11.79
C ILE A 177 8.13 18.97 -13.20
N ASP A 178 8.82 18.13 -13.94
CA ASP A 178 8.45 17.80 -15.32
C ASP A 178 7.20 16.92 -15.34
N ALA A 179 6.15 17.42 -15.97
CA ALA A 179 4.84 16.77 -16.04
C ALA A 179 4.87 15.41 -16.78
N ASP A 180 5.77 15.27 -17.75
CA ASP A 180 5.87 14.05 -18.57
C ASP A 180 6.40 12.85 -17.77
N TYR A 181 7.14 13.11 -16.69
CA TYR A 181 7.71 12.08 -15.82
C TYR A 181 7.00 11.94 -14.47
N ASP A 182 6.21 12.94 -14.07
CA ASP A 182 5.35 12.86 -12.88
C ASP A 182 3.97 12.27 -13.24
N ILE A 183 3.95 10.96 -13.43
CA ILE A 183 2.73 10.22 -13.79
C ILE A 183 1.67 10.18 -12.68
N LEU A 184 1.98 10.71 -11.48
CA LEU A 184 1.03 10.78 -10.37
C LEU A 184 0.26 12.12 -10.38
N TYR A 185 0.97 13.24 -10.46
CA TYR A 185 0.39 14.57 -10.30
C TYR A 185 0.72 15.58 -11.41
N GLY A 186 1.37 15.13 -12.47
CA GLY A 186 1.66 15.99 -13.65
C GLY A 186 2.48 17.23 -13.32
N GLY A 187 3.42 17.11 -12.38
CA GLY A 187 4.32 18.22 -12.00
C GLY A 187 3.73 19.21 -10.99
N VAL A 188 2.56 18.94 -10.43
CA VAL A 188 1.89 19.84 -9.47
C VAL A 188 2.42 19.64 -8.05
N ALA A 189 3.37 20.48 -7.62
CA ALA A 189 3.99 20.40 -6.30
C ALA A 189 2.98 20.46 -5.14
N LEU A 190 1.88 21.22 -5.29
CA LEU A 190 0.82 21.28 -4.27
C LEU A 190 0.18 19.91 -4.00
N ASN A 191 -0.03 19.09 -5.03
CA ASN A 191 -0.62 17.77 -4.87
C ASN A 191 0.35 16.81 -4.12
N TRP A 192 1.64 16.94 -4.37
CA TRP A 192 2.66 16.23 -3.59
C TRP A 192 2.67 16.63 -2.12
N ARG A 193 2.50 17.93 -1.83
CA ARG A 193 2.34 18.43 -0.45
C ARG A 193 1.08 17.88 0.21
N LYS A 194 -0.04 17.87 -0.51
CA LYS A 194 -1.30 17.28 -0.03
C LYS A 194 -1.12 15.80 0.29
N PHE A 195 -0.43 15.05 -0.58
CA PHE A 195 -0.15 13.62 -0.33
C PHE A 195 0.75 13.43 0.90
N ALA A 196 1.84 14.20 1.02
CA ALA A 196 2.71 14.13 2.20
C ALA A 196 1.94 14.37 3.50
N ASN A 197 1.08 15.39 3.54
CA ASN A 197 0.30 15.74 4.72
C ASN A 197 -0.82 14.75 5.01
N ALA A 198 -1.47 14.18 4.00
CA ALA A 198 -2.46 13.12 4.19
C ALA A 198 -1.82 11.84 4.74
N LEU A 199 -0.64 11.47 4.22
CA LEU A 199 0.16 10.35 4.75
C LEU A 199 0.61 10.64 6.19
N HIS A 200 1.01 11.87 6.50
CA HIS A 200 1.37 12.31 7.85
C HIS A 200 0.21 12.07 8.84
N LEU A 201 -1.01 12.48 8.48
CA LEU A 201 -2.21 12.23 9.31
C LEU A 201 -2.46 10.72 9.52
N ARG A 202 -2.29 9.89 8.47
CA ARG A 202 -2.41 8.43 8.59
C ARG A 202 -1.43 7.88 9.63
N LEU A 203 -0.16 8.27 9.56
CA LEU A 203 0.88 7.79 10.47
C LEU A 203 0.65 8.28 11.92
N LEU A 204 0.25 9.53 12.10
CA LEU A 204 -0.11 10.07 13.41
C LEU A 204 -1.29 9.31 14.03
N LEU A 205 -2.36 9.04 13.26
CA LEU A 205 -3.49 8.24 13.74
C LEU A 205 -3.02 6.83 14.14
N ARG A 206 -2.15 6.20 13.33
CA ARG A 206 -1.68 4.85 13.57
C ARG A 206 -0.91 4.72 14.88
N MET A 207 -0.03 5.67 15.16
CA MET A 207 0.75 5.69 16.40
C MET A 207 0.07 6.37 17.59
N SER A 208 -1.14 6.88 17.43
CA SER A 208 -1.79 7.78 18.41
C SER A 208 -1.99 7.18 19.80
N LYS A 209 -2.10 5.84 19.92
CA LYS A 209 -2.19 5.15 21.23
C LYS A 209 -0.86 5.16 21.99
N LYS A 210 0.27 5.34 21.31
CA LYS A 210 1.62 5.29 21.87
C LYS A 210 2.27 6.67 21.96
N SER A 211 1.82 7.65 21.17
CA SER A 211 2.37 8.99 21.14
C SER A 211 1.53 9.95 21.95
N ALA A 212 2.16 10.63 22.91
CA ALA A 212 1.52 11.69 23.68
C ALA A 212 1.25 12.96 22.85
N THR A 213 1.93 13.14 21.72
CA THR A 213 1.90 14.37 20.90
C THR A 213 1.12 14.22 19.61
N ALA A 214 0.76 12.99 19.18
CA ALA A 214 0.14 12.74 17.87
C ALA A 214 -1.10 13.62 17.61
N TYR A 215 -2.01 13.73 18.55
CA TYR A 215 -3.21 14.55 18.38
C TYR A 215 -2.91 16.05 18.40
N THR A 216 -1.91 16.49 19.19
CA THR A 216 -1.46 17.89 19.20
C THR A 216 -0.85 18.28 17.87
N GLU A 217 -0.07 17.39 17.27
CA GLU A 217 0.52 17.58 15.95
C GLU A 217 -0.56 17.61 14.86
N MET A 218 -1.53 16.67 14.89
CA MET A 218 -2.69 16.74 14.01
C MET A 218 -3.43 18.08 14.12
N GLN A 219 -3.69 18.54 15.34
CA GLN A 219 -4.38 19.82 15.54
C GLN A 219 -3.57 21.00 15.01
N ASN A 220 -2.25 20.98 15.18
CA ASN A 220 -1.38 22.00 14.61
C ASN A 220 -1.44 22.00 13.07
N MET A 221 -1.45 20.84 12.43
CA MET A 221 -1.60 20.74 10.97
C MET A 221 -2.94 21.32 10.51
N LEU A 222 -4.04 20.96 11.19
CA LEU A 222 -5.40 21.40 10.88
C LEU A 222 -5.61 22.91 11.11
N ASN A 223 -4.90 23.51 12.08
CA ASN A 223 -4.94 24.94 12.34
C ASN A 223 -4.12 25.76 11.32
N ASN A 224 -3.25 25.10 10.55
CA ASN A 224 -2.35 25.76 9.60
C ASN A 224 -2.49 25.19 8.17
N PRO A 225 -3.70 25.26 7.55
CA PRO A 225 -3.96 24.61 6.26
C PRO A 225 -3.11 25.17 5.10
N GLY A 226 -2.65 26.41 5.18
CA GLY A 226 -1.72 26.97 4.19
C GLY A 226 -0.34 26.34 4.25
N LYS A 227 0.12 25.95 5.46
CA LYS A 227 1.37 25.22 5.65
C LYS A 227 1.20 23.73 5.35
N TYR A 228 0.10 23.13 5.77
CA TYR A 228 -0.20 21.71 5.66
C TYR A 228 -1.47 21.49 4.82
N PRO A 229 -1.44 21.75 3.50
CA PRO A 229 -2.60 21.51 2.65
C PRO A 229 -2.95 20.02 2.64
N LEU A 230 -4.25 19.71 2.66
CA LEU A 230 -4.80 18.37 2.65
C LEU A 230 -5.57 18.10 1.36
N PHE A 231 -5.94 16.84 1.11
CA PHE A 231 -6.82 16.49 0.00
C PHE A 231 -8.19 17.19 0.15
N GLU A 232 -8.70 17.68 -0.94
CA GLU A 232 -10.01 18.37 -1.02
C GLU A 232 -11.06 17.56 -1.78
N SER A 233 -10.61 16.65 -2.65
CA SER A 233 -11.47 15.76 -3.44
C SER A 233 -10.71 14.54 -3.95
N ASN A 234 -11.41 13.63 -4.63
CA ASN A 234 -10.80 12.45 -5.29
C ASN A 234 -9.78 12.81 -6.39
N SER A 235 -9.75 14.05 -6.87
CA SER A 235 -8.73 14.50 -7.82
C SER A 235 -7.33 14.62 -7.19
N ASP A 236 -7.28 14.69 -5.87
CA ASP A 236 -6.04 14.75 -5.09
C ASP A 236 -5.50 13.36 -4.70
N ASP A 237 -6.28 12.29 -4.96
CA ASP A 237 -5.90 10.92 -4.59
C ASP A 237 -4.52 10.55 -5.12
N ALA A 238 -3.68 9.99 -4.25
CA ALA A 238 -2.40 9.39 -4.64
C ALA A 238 -2.63 7.99 -5.19
N GLY A 239 -2.99 7.90 -6.48
CA GLY A 239 -3.32 6.63 -7.12
C GLY A 239 -2.87 6.57 -8.58
N LEU A 240 -2.00 5.61 -8.91
CA LEU A 240 -1.54 5.40 -10.28
C LEU A 240 -2.57 4.59 -11.09
N ARG A 241 -2.80 5.03 -12.33
CA ARG A 241 -3.58 4.27 -13.31
C ARG A 241 -2.75 3.11 -13.85
N TYR A 242 -3.43 2.00 -14.12
CA TYR A 242 -2.85 0.93 -14.94
C TYR A 242 -3.09 1.25 -16.40
N LEU A 243 -2.04 1.16 -17.23
CA LEU A 243 -2.13 1.49 -18.66
C LEU A 243 -2.70 0.34 -19.48
N GLY A 244 -2.53 -0.91 -19.00
CA GLY A 244 -3.05 -2.12 -19.65
C GLY A 244 -2.39 -2.45 -20.98
N VAL A 245 -1.15 -2.02 -21.20
CA VAL A 245 -0.41 -2.22 -22.47
C VAL A 245 0.46 -3.47 -22.40
N ASN A 246 1.03 -3.75 -21.22
CA ASN A 246 1.91 -4.92 -21.01
C ASN A 246 1.70 -5.51 -19.60
N ALA A 247 2.44 -6.59 -19.28
CA ALA A 247 2.26 -7.32 -18.02
C ALA A 247 2.55 -6.48 -16.76
N ILE A 248 3.48 -5.53 -16.84
CA ILE A 248 3.90 -4.73 -15.68
C ILE A 248 2.87 -3.63 -15.37
N ASP A 249 2.29 -3.03 -16.41
CA ASP A 249 1.37 -1.91 -16.29
C ASP A 249 -0.11 -2.30 -16.36
N SER A 250 -0.41 -3.60 -16.30
CA SER A 250 -1.77 -4.12 -16.28
C SER A 250 -2.23 -4.42 -14.84
N TRP A 251 -3.54 -4.20 -14.62
CA TRP A 251 -4.18 -4.60 -13.36
C TRP A 251 -3.93 -6.08 -13.04
N PRO A 252 -3.70 -6.48 -11.78
CA PRO A 252 -3.32 -7.86 -11.43
C PRO A 252 -4.27 -8.95 -11.91
N GLY A 253 -5.56 -8.67 -12.01
CA GLY A 253 -6.56 -9.60 -12.53
C GLY A 253 -6.72 -9.59 -14.05
N GLY A 254 -6.09 -8.64 -14.75
CA GLY A 254 -6.16 -8.53 -16.21
C GLY A 254 -5.34 -9.61 -16.92
N ASN A 255 -5.78 -10.02 -18.12
CA ASN A 255 -5.21 -11.16 -18.85
C ASN A 255 -3.76 -10.98 -19.31
N LEU A 256 -3.25 -9.75 -19.33
CA LEU A 256 -1.84 -9.47 -19.63
C LEU A 256 -0.94 -9.65 -18.40
N ASN A 257 -1.49 -9.58 -17.19
CA ASN A 257 -0.71 -9.73 -15.96
C ASN A 257 -0.39 -11.20 -15.70
N SER A 258 0.80 -11.49 -15.17
CA SER A 258 1.20 -12.85 -14.79
C SER A 258 0.32 -13.49 -13.72
N LYS A 259 -0.44 -12.69 -12.97
CA LYS A 259 -1.38 -13.14 -11.94
C LYS A 259 -2.81 -13.33 -12.44
N ALA A 260 -3.08 -13.14 -13.73
CA ALA A 260 -4.42 -13.23 -14.30
C ALA A 260 -5.12 -14.60 -14.02
N THR A 261 -4.36 -15.70 -13.98
CA THR A 261 -4.89 -17.04 -13.65
C THR A 261 -5.20 -17.22 -12.17
N GLU A 262 -4.74 -16.30 -11.32
CA GLU A 262 -4.96 -16.41 -9.88
C GLU A 262 -6.32 -15.85 -9.46
N ILE A 263 -6.89 -14.90 -10.21
CA ILE A 263 -8.10 -14.18 -9.82
C ILE A 263 -9.29 -15.11 -9.56
N ASP A 264 -9.43 -16.18 -10.34
CA ASP A 264 -10.53 -17.14 -10.16
C ASP A 264 -10.43 -17.96 -8.88
N LYS A 265 -9.26 -17.99 -8.24
CA LYS A 265 -9.08 -18.60 -6.92
C LYS A 265 -9.70 -17.78 -5.80
N TYR A 266 -9.98 -16.50 -6.06
CA TYR A 266 -10.50 -15.57 -5.08
C TYR A 266 -11.97 -15.24 -5.35
N LYS A 267 -12.77 -15.22 -4.31
CA LYS A 267 -14.18 -14.84 -4.35
C LYS A 267 -14.40 -13.71 -3.34
N PRO A 268 -15.40 -12.84 -3.53
CA PRO A 268 -15.79 -11.89 -2.49
C PRO A 268 -16.13 -12.67 -1.22
N SER A 269 -15.60 -12.24 -0.07
CA SER A 269 -15.88 -12.93 1.19
C SER A 269 -17.34 -12.75 1.62
N LYS A 270 -17.79 -13.66 2.52
CA LYS A 270 -19.12 -13.55 3.12
C LYS A 270 -19.27 -12.24 3.91
N GLU A 271 -18.24 -11.80 4.59
CA GLU A 271 -18.24 -10.59 5.40
C GLU A 271 -18.49 -9.33 4.57
N ILE A 272 -17.82 -9.18 3.42
CA ILE A 272 -18.04 -8.02 2.57
C ILE A 272 -19.39 -8.08 1.88
N VAL A 273 -19.77 -9.24 1.32
CA VAL A 273 -21.05 -9.38 0.60
C VAL A 273 -22.24 -9.16 1.53
N ASP A 274 -22.27 -9.81 2.69
CA ASP A 274 -23.36 -9.67 3.66
C ASP A 274 -23.46 -8.24 4.21
N THR A 275 -22.31 -7.58 4.42
CA THR A 275 -22.30 -6.18 4.87
C THR A 275 -22.88 -5.25 3.81
N LEU A 276 -22.51 -5.42 2.55
CA LEU A 276 -23.02 -4.58 1.45
C LEU A 276 -24.51 -4.86 1.19
N LEU A 277 -24.96 -6.11 1.27
CA LEU A 277 -26.37 -6.48 1.18
C LEU A 277 -27.20 -5.84 2.31
N ARG A 278 -26.75 -5.98 3.55
CA ARG A 278 -27.41 -5.42 4.73
C ARG A 278 -27.54 -3.90 4.66
N LEU A 279 -26.58 -3.23 4.04
CA LEU A 279 -26.58 -1.78 3.87
C LEU A 279 -27.24 -1.33 2.57
N ASN A 280 -27.72 -2.23 1.70
CA ASN A 280 -28.15 -1.93 0.33
C ASN A 280 -27.12 -1.06 -0.39
N ASP A 281 -25.83 -1.43 -0.30
CA ASP A 281 -24.72 -0.63 -0.79
C ASP A 281 -24.60 -0.73 -2.31
N PRO A 282 -24.68 0.40 -3.05
CA PRO A 282 -24.64 0.38 -4.51
C PRO A 282 -23.29 -0.03 -5.11
N ARG A 283 -22.24 -0.21 -4.29
CA ARG A 283 -20.93 -0.71 -4.74
C ARG A 283 -20.91 -2.22 -4.93
N LEU A 284 -21.89 -2.96 -4.34
CA LEU A 284 -21.93 -4.43 -4.46
C LEU A 284 -21.90 -4.92 -5.91
N PRO A 285 -22.78 -4.46 -6.83
CA PRO A 285 -22.74 -4.90 -8.24
C PRO A 285 -21.49 -4.43 -9.01
N VAL A 286 -20.76 -3.44 -8.50
CA VAL A 286 -19.48 -3.00 -9.08
C VAL A 286 -18.34 -3.93 -8.68
N TRP A 287 -18.41 -4.53 -7.50
CA TRP A 287 -17.33 -5.36 -6.93
C TRP A 287 -17.55 -6.85 -7.05
N ALA A 288 -18.79 -7.30 -7.05
CA ALA A 288 -19.16 -8.70 -7.16
C ALA A 288 -20.11 -8.93 -8.32
N ALA A 289 -19.94 -10.04 -9.01
CA ALA A 289 -20.94 -10.52 -9.96
C ALA A 289 -22.03 -11.30 -9.20
N PRO A 290 -23.31 -11.18 -9.61
CA PRO A 290 -24.37 -12.00 -9.04
C PRO A 290 -24.12 -13.49 -9.33
N VAL A 291 -24.75 -14.36 -8.55
CA VAL A 291 -24.70 -15.78 -8.75
C VAL A 291 -25.24 -16.11 -10.15
N SER A 292 -24.43 -16.84 -10.93
CA SER A 292 -24.82 -17.26 -12.28
C SER A 292 -24.70 -18.78 -12.39
N SER A 293 -25.67 -19.40 -13.06
CA SER A 293 -25.59 -20.82 -13.39
C SER A 293 -25.24 -20.99 -14.87
N THR A 294 -24.37 -21.93 -15.15
CA THR A 294 -23.99 -22.34 -16.50
C THR A 294 -24.92 -23.40 -17.09
N THR A 295 -25.84 -23.98 -16.31
CA THR A 295 -26.68 -25.11 -16.75
C THR A 295 -28.16 -24.88 -16.38
N GLY A 296 -28.83 -24.05 -17.18
CA GLY A 296 -30.31 -23.98 -17.15
C GLY A 296 -30.93 -23.20 -16.00
N TYR A 297 -30.11 -22.54 -15.13
CA TYR A 297 -30.64 -21.64 -14.13
C TYR A 297 -30.74 -20.22 -14.68
N THR A 298 -31.79 -19.53 -14.32
CA THR A 298 -31.92 -18.10 -14.57
C THR A 298 -30.92 -17.37 -13.68
N VAL A 299 -30.08 -16.49 -14.25
CA VAL A 299 -29.26 -15.58 -13.47
C VAL A 299 -30.21 -14.71 -12.66
N ASP A 300 -30.17 -14.83 -11.33
CA ASP A 300 -30.80 -13.86 -10.46
C ASP A 300 -29.86 -12.67 -10.30
N ALA A 301 -30.14 -11.58 -10.99
CA ALA A 301 -29.35 -10.36 -10.97
C ALA A 301 -29.27 -9.72 -9.56
N ASN A 302 -30.09 -10.21 -8.62
CA ASN A 302 -30.12 -9.69 -7.24
C ASN A 302 -29.54 -10.68 -6.22
N LEU A 303 -29.13 -11.87 -6.66
CA LEU A 303 -28.58 -12.89 -5.77
C LEU A 303 -27.06 -12.76 -5.70
N TYR A 304 -26.56 -12.36 -4.54
CA TYR A 304 -25.12 -12.35 -4.22
C TYR A 304 -24.83 -13.27 -3.05
N VAL A 305 -23.81 -14.10 -3.20
CA VAL A 305 -23.39 -15.07 -2.17
C VAL A 305 -21.88 -14.99 -2.00
N GLY A 306 -21.43 -14.42 -0.88
CA GLY A 306 -20.02 -14.39 -0.50
C GLY A 306 -19.59 -15.71 0.14
N VAL A 307 -18.31 -16.06 0.04
CA VAL A 307 -17.74 -17.29 0.58
C VAL A 307 -17.13 -17.03 1.96
N PRO A 308 -17.47 -17.81 3.01
CA PRO A 308 -16.81 -17.69 4.31
C PRO A 308 -15.32 -18.04 4.22
N ASN A 309 -14.51 -17.34 5.00
CA ASN A 309 -13.06 -17.64 5.09
C ASN A 309 -12.80 -18.86 5.99
N ALA A 310 -11.72 -19.57 5.70
CA ALA A 310 -11.20 -20.70 6.48
C ALA A 310 -12.24 -21.77 6.81
N ILE A 311 -13.00 -22.20 5.82
CA ILE A 311 -13.93 -23.33 5.91
C ILE A 311 -13.41 -24.56 5.14
N SER A 312 -14.01 -25.71 5.39
CA SER A 312 -13.76 -26.92 4.60
C SER A 312 -14.36 -26.77 3.20
N SER A 313 -13.60 -27.13 2.17
CA SER A 313 -14.02 -27.13 0.76
C SER A 313 -14.71 -25.81 0.34
N PRO A 314 -14.05 -24.65 0.46
CA PRO A 314 -14.67 -23.38 0.11
C PRO A 314 -15.10 -23.30 -1.35
N TYR A 315 -14.48 -24.11 -2.23
CA TYR A 315 -14.87 -24.24 -3.64
C TYR A 315 -16.28 -24.83 -3.80
N ASP A 316 -16.67 -25.77 -2.92
CA ASP A 316 -17.98 -26.45 -2.96
C ASP A 316 -19.04 -25.74 -2.12
N TYR A 317 -18.71 -24.61 -1.52
CA TYR A 317 -19.63 -23.84 -0.69
C TYR A 317 -20.92 -23.50 -1.45
N ASN A 318 -22.06 -23.60 -0.77
CA ASN A 318 -23.40 -23.28 -1.28
C ASN A 318 -23.82 -24.09 -2.54
N GLY A 319 -23.15 -25.19 -2.85
CA GLY A 319 -23.44 -26.00 -4.06
C GLY A 319 -22.43 -25.79 -5.19
N GLY A 320 -21.32 -25.11 -4.92
CA GLY A 320 -20.20 -24.98 -5.82
C GLY A 320 -20.13 -23.64 -6.56
N GLU A 321 -19.16 -23.56 -7.46
CA GLU A 321 -18.73 -22.29 -8.09
C GLU A 321 -19.83 -21.53 -8.85
N THR A 322 -20.88 -22.24 -9.30
CA THR A 322 -22.03 -21.63 -9.99
C THR A 322 -23.05 -21.01 -9.03
N HIS A 323 -22.91 -21.26 -7.73
CA HIS A 323 -23.84 -20.81 -6.69
C HIS A 323 -23.21 -19.78 -5.74
N ILE A 324 -22.00 -19.30 -6.06
CA ILE A 324 -21.29 -18.27 -5.32
C ILE A 324 -20.93 -17.10 -6.24
N SER A 325 -20.87 -15.90 -5.66
CA SER A 325 -20.47 -14.70 -6.41
C SER A 325 -19.00 -14.76 -6.81
N LYS A 326 -18.71 -14.25 -7.99
CA LYS A 326 -17.34 -14.00 -8.49
C LYS A 326 -16.98 -12.53 -8.30
N MET A 327 -15.72 -12.21 -8.45
CA MET A 327 -15.31 -10.82 -8.62
C MET A 327 -16.00 -10.24 -9.86
N ALA A 328 -16.35 -8.96 -9.82
CA ALA A 328 -17.02 -8.30 -10.95
C ALA A 328 -16.09 -8.17 -12.17
N PRO A 329 -16.64 -8.01 -13.38
CA PRO A 329 -15.86 -7.94 -14.63
C PRO A 329 -14.75 -6.89 -14.64
N ILE A 330 -14.89 -5.78 -13.89
CA ILE A 330 -13.85 -4.74 -13.81
C ILE A 330 -12.52 -5.28 -13.33
N PHE A 331 -12.52 -6.30 -12.46
CA PHE A 331 -11.30 -6.90 -11.90
C PHE A 331 -10.59 -7.86 -12.85
N TYR A 332 -11.19 -8.22 -13.98
CA TYR A 332 -10.58 -9.03 -15.04
C TYR A 332 -10.05 -8.20 -16.21
N ALA A 333 -10.27 -6.89 -16.18
CA ALA A 333 -9.77 -5.99 -17.21
C ALA A 333 -8.28 -5.66 -16.97
N ASN A 334 -7.52 -5.40 -18.05
CA ASN A 334 -6.13 -4.96 -17.92
C ASN A 334 -6.02 -3.55 -17.33
N GLN A 335 -7.03 -2.73 -17.58
CA GLN A 335 -7.16 -1.37 -17.06
C GLN A 335 -8.64 -1.03 -16.83
N SER A 336 -8.88 -0.08 -15.93
CA SER A 336 -10.18 0.53 -15.71
C SER A 336 -9.96 1.88 -15.06
N ASP A 337 -10.79 2.87 -15.39
CA ASP A 337 -10.76 4.18 -14.72
C ASP A 337 -11.15 4.09 -13.24
N LEU A 338 -11.84 3.00 -12.86
CA LEU A 338 -12.27 2.74 -11.49
C LEU A 338 -11.19 2.04 -10.64
N LEU A 339 -10.17 1.45 -11.26
CA LEU A 339 -9.11 0.68 -10.60
C LEU A 339 -7.77 1.41 -10.70
N LYS A 340 -7.23 1.79 -9.55
CA LYS A 340 -5.93 2.44 -9.44
C LYS A 340 -5.07 1.74 -8.39
N ALA A 341 -3.78 1.83 -8.54
CA ALA A 341 -2.84 1.51 -7.46
C ALA A 341 -2.89 2.65 -6.43
N SER A 342 -3.80 2.55 -5.47
CA SER A 342 -4.13 3.63 -4.54
C SER A 342 -3.22 3.58 -3.32
N MET A 343 -2.36 4.58 -3.16
CA MET A 343 -1.48 4.76 -2.00
C MET A 343 -2.16 5.52 -0.85
N MET A 344 -2.97 6.53 -1.18
CA MET A 344 -3.75 7.33 -0.24
C MET A 344 -4.95 7.94 -0.96
N THR A 345 -6.12 7.95 -0.32
CA THR A 345 -7.34 8.49 -0.91
C THR A 345 -7.97 9.60 -0.07
N TYR A 346 -8.70 10.50 -0.71
CA TYR A 346 -9.49 11.51 -0.02
C TYR A 346 -10.55 10.88 0.89
N ALA A 347 -11.18 9.79 0.44
CA ALA A 347 -12.12 9.04 1.28
C ALA A 347 -11.47 8.58 2.59
N GLU A 348 -10.28 8.02 2.54
CA GLU A 348 -9.54 7.58 3.73
C GLU A 348 -9.19 8.76 4.64
N GLN A 349 -8.69 9.88 4.08
CA GLN A 349 -8.42 11.09 4.85
C GLN A 349 -9.66 11.59 5.59
N CYS A 350 -10.82 11.61 4.92
CA CYS A 350 -12.08 12.02 5.56
C CYS A 350 -12.42 11.11 6.75
N PHE A 351 -12.25 9.79 6.62
CA PHE A 351 -12.50 8.86 7.74
C PHE A 351 -11.46 8.99 8.86
N ILE A 352 -10.18 9.26 8.55
CA ILE A 352 -9.15 9.57 9.56
C ILE A 352 -9.59 10.79 10.40
N LEU A 353 -9.99 11.86 9.73
CA LEU A 353 -10.45 13.08 10.40
C LEU A 353 -11.76 12.86 11.17
N ALA A 354 -12.70 12.11 10.60
CA ALA A 354 -13.95 11.76 11.29
C ALA A 354 -13.69 11.01 12.59
N GLU A 355 -12.76 10.06 12.60
CA GLU A 355 -12.39 9.26 13.78
C GLU A 355 -11.82 10.13 14.90
N VAL A 356 -10.87 11.00 14.58
CA VAL A 356 -10.21 11.84 15.61
C VAL A 356 -11.11 12.95 16.12
N VAL A 357 -12.04 13.46 15.29
CA VAL A 357 -13.08 14.43 15.71
C VAL A 357 -14.12 13.73 16.60
N GLN A 358 -14.59 12.52 16.21
CA GLN A 358 -15.49 11.71 17.02
C GLN A 358 -14.92 11.42 18.41
N ALA A 359 -13.62 11.12 18.47
CA ALA A 359 -12.92 10.85 19.73
C ALA A 359 -12.71 12.11 20.59
N GLY A 360 -13.11 13.30 20.12
CA GLY A 360 -12.90 14.58 20.80
C GLY A 360 -11.43 14.97 20.95
N LYS A 361 -10.56 14.44 20.05
CA LYS A 361 -9.10 14.66 20.13
C LYS A 361 -8.63 15.87 19.35
N VAL A 362 -9.33 16.17 18.26
CA VAL A 362 -9.04 17.34 17.41
C VAL A 362 -10.34 17.98 16.94
N THR A 363 -10.22 19.20 16.42
CA THR A 363 -11.31 19.92 15.74
C THR A 363 -10.88 20.26 14.31
N VAL A 364 -11.82 20.20 13.37
CA VAL A 364 -11.63 20.61 11.99
C VAL A 364 -12.58 21.77 11.73
N SER A 365 -12.06 22.91 11.30
CA SER A 365 -12.87 24.12 11.08
C SER A 365 -14.01 23.87 10.10
N GLY A 366 -15.24 24.17 10.51
CA GLY A 366 -16.44 23.98 9.67
C GLY A 366 -16.90 22.54 9.50
N GLU A 367 -16.27 21.55 10.16
CA GLU A 367 -16.58 20.13 10.02
C GLU A 367 -16.99 19.49 11.35
N THR A 368 -17.84 18.48 11.24
CA THR A 368 -18.19 17.56 12.33
C THR A 368 -17.76 16.15 11.97
N ALA A 369 -17.74 15.24 12.93
CA ALA A 369 -17.50 13.83 12.64
C ALA A 369 -18.52 13.28 11.62
N ALA A 370 -19.78 13.69 11.72
CA ALA A 370 -20.84 13.30 10.77
C ALA A 370 -20.59 13.83 9.36
N SER A 371 -20.20 15.09 9.20
CA SER A 371 -19.92 15.65 7.87
C SER A 371 -18.73 14.99 7.20
N LEU A 372 -17.66 14.75 7.96
CA LEU A 372 -16.46 14.05 7.48
C LEU A 372 -16.75 12.59 7.12
N TYR A 373 -17.53 11.88 7.94
CA TYR A 373 -18.00 10.53 7.66
C TYR A 373 -18.78 10.46 6.35
N ASN A 374 -19.75 11.38 6.15
CA ASN A 374 -20.53 11.44 4.92
C ASN A 374 -19.65 11.78 3.69
N LYS A 375 -18.67 12.69 3.84
CA LYS A 375 -17.69 12.99 2.79
C LYS A 375 -16.87 11.77 2.41
N GLY A 376 -16.41 10.98 3.38
CA GLY A 376 -15.65 9.74 3.13
C GLY A 376 -16.49 8.71 2.34
N ILE A 377 -17.75 8.50 2.71
CA ILE A 377 -18.66 7.62 1.98
C ILE A 377 -18.90 8.16 0.55
N ALA A 378 -19.24 9.45 0.41
CA ALA A 378 -19.51 10.06 -0.88
C ALA A 378 -18.30 9.95 -1.82
N ALA A 379 -17.10 10.25 -1.32
CA ALA A 379 -15.87 10.14 -2.08
C ALA A 379 -15.61 8.69 -2.55
N SER A 380 -15.86 7.71 -1.68
CA SER A 380 -15.73 6.30 -2.08
C SER A 380 -16.75 5.88 -3.14
N LEU A 381 -18.00 6.34 -3.04
CA LEU A 381 -19.03 6.07 -4.04
C LEU A 381 -18.67 6.71 -5.39
N ASP A 382 -18.22 7.96 -5.37
CA ASP A 382 -17.79 8.69 -6.58
C ASP A 382 -16.59 8.01 -7.26
N ALA A 383 -15.64 7.48 -6.50
CA ALA A 383 -14.49 6.75 -7.02
C ALA A 383 -14.86 5.50 -7.83
N TYR A 384 -16.04 4.93 -7.57
CA TYR A 384 -16.58 3.77 -8.30
C TYR A 384 -17.72 4.14 -9.27
N GLY A 385 -17.89 5.42 -9.58
CA GLY A 385 -18.85 5.88 -10.59
C GLY A 385 -20.31 5.71 -10.20
N ILE A 386 -20.61 5.62 -8.90
CA ILE A 386 -21.99 5.51 -8.41
C ILE A 386 -22.74 6.81 -8.69
N SER A 387 -23.92 6.70 -9.32
CA SER A 387 -24.71 7.86 -9.70
C SER A 387 -25.09 8.74 -8.51
N ALA A 388 -25.28 10.04 -8.75
CA ALA A 388 -25.67 11.00 -7.72
C ALA A 388 -26.98 10.59 -7.01
N THR A 389 -27.93 10.02 -7.75
CA THR A 389 -29.23 9.54 -7.19
C THR A 389 -28.98 8.33 -6.26
N ALA A 390 -28.23 7.32 -6.71
CA ALA A 390 -27.94 6.14 -5.88
C ALA A 390 -27.13 6.53 -4.63
N LYS A 391 -26.17 7.45 -4.76
CA LYS A 391 -25.40 8.01 -3.64
C LYS A 391 -26.30 8.70 -2.62
N ALA A 392 -27.22 9.58 -3.07
CA ALA A 392 -28.16 10.26 -2.20
C ALA A 392 -29.09 9.27 -1.48
N THR A 393 -29.60 8.27 -2.19
CA THR A 393 -30.44 7.21 -1.62
C THR A 393 -29.68 6.42 -0.55
N TYR A 394 -28.43 6.05 -0.82
CA TYR A 394 -27.59 5.31 0.13
C TYR A 394 -27.33 6.11 1.41
N LEU A 395 -26.92 7.38 1.28
CA LEU A 395 -26.64 8.26 2.42
C LEU A 395 -27.88 8.58 3.27
N ALA A 396 -29.09 8.53 2.69
CA ALA A 396 -30.34 8.78 3.39
C ALA A 396 -30.85 7.58 4.22
N GLN A 397 -30.27 6.39 4.06
CA GLN A 397 -30.70 5.19 4.79
C GLN A 397 -30.38 5.30 6.28
N ALA A 398 -31.32 4.95 7.15
CA ALA A 398 -31.14 4.98 8.60
C ALA A 398 -29.94 4.11 9.08
N SER A 399 -29.66 3.00 8.37
CA SER A 399 -28.51 2.12 8.63
C SER A 399 -27.17 2.72 8.25
N VAL A 400 -27.15 3.78 7.42
CA VAL A 400 -25.96 4.46 6.91
C VAL A 400 -25.74 5.81 7.59
N GLN A 401 -26.82 6.51 7.97
CA GLN A 401 -26.73 7.79 8.67
C GLN A 401 -25.84 7.67 9.90
N TYR A 402 -24.95 8.66 10.09
CA TYR A 402 -23.99 8.67 11.18
C TYR A 402 -24.64 8.57 12.55
N ASN A 403 -24.29 7.56 13.33
CA ASN A 403 -24.85 7.29 14.64
C ASN A 403 -23.89 7.56 15.81
N GLY A 404 -22.72 8.14 15.54
CA GLY A 404 -21.74 8.48 16.57
C GLY A 404 -20.90 7.30 17.08
N THR A 405 -21.00 6.10 16.50
CA THR A 405 -20.24 4.94 16.96
C THR A 405 -18.97 4.68 16.13
N LEU A 406 -17.90 4.30 16.81
CA LEU A 406 -16.64 3.92 16.15
C LEU A 406 -16.84 2.70 15.23
N VAL A 407 -17.68 1.75 15.63
CA VAL A 407 -17.99 0.56 14.83
C VAL A 407 -18.54 0.94 13.46
N GLN A 408 -19.52 1.84 13.42
CA GLN A 408 -20.11 2.28 12.15
C GLN A 408 -19.08 3.03 11.30
N LEU A 409 -18.33 3.93 11.92
CA LEU A 409 -17.32 4.73 11.22
C LEU A 409 -16.26 3.82 10.57
N ILE A 410 -15.67 2.90 11.35
CA ILE A 410 -14.63 1.99 10.84
C ILE A 410 -15.21 0.99 9.83
N THR A 411 -16.47 0.56 9.98
CA THR A 411 -17.13 -0.29 8.97
C THR A 411 -17.21 0.44 7.62
N GLN A 412 -17.62 1.70 7.59
CA GLN A 412 -17.66 2.46 6.34
C GLN A 412 -16.26 2.78 5.79
N LYS A 413 -15.28 3.04 6.67
CA LYS A 413 -13.88 3.17 6.26
C LYS A 413 -13.34 1.87 5.66
N TRP A 414 -13.64 0.73 6.27
CA TRP A 414 -13.29 -0.60 5.77
C TRP A 414 -13.91 -0.84 4.37
N ILE A 415 -15.20 -0.53 4.18
CA ILE A 415 -15.83 -0.63 2.86
C ILE A 415 -15.13 0.31 1.86
N ALA A 416 -14.82 1.55 2.24
CA ALA A 416 -14.16 2.51 1.36
C ALA A 416 -12.76 2.06 0.93
N ASN A 417 -12.07 1.31 1.79
CA ASN A 417 -10.74 0.74 1.55
C ASN A 417 -10.78 -0.64 0.86
N PHE A 418 -11.93 -1.09 0.34
CA PHE A 418 -12.04 -2.36 -0.36
C PHE A 418 -10.99 -2.48 -1.45
N LEU A 419 -10.05 -3.43 -1.28
CA LEU A 419 -8.94 -3.70 -2.18
C LEU A 419 -8.07 -2.47 -2.54
N LYS A 420 -7.98 -1.49 -1.64
CA LYS A 420 -7.10 -0.32 -1.76
C LYS A 420 -5.97 -0.40 -0.72
N GLY A 421 -4.87 -1.02 -1.10
CA GLY A 421 -3.80 -1.28 -0.14
C GLY A 421 -4.23 -2.20 1.03
N PRO A 422 -3.39 -2.40 2.02
CA PRO A 422 -3.66 -3.23 3.20
C PRO A 422 -4.42 -2.50 4.31
N GLU A 423 -4.91 -1.26 4.06
CA GLU A 423 -5.41 -0.35 5.09
C GLU A 423 -6.63 -0.90 5.84
N GLY A 424 -7.48 -1.71 5.19
CA GLY A 424 -8.58 -2.39 5.87
C GLY A 424 -8.12 -3.37 6.96
N TRP A 425 -7.04 -4.11 6.70
CA TRP A 425 -6.40 -4.97 7.69
C TRP A 425 -5.70 -4.15 8.78
N PHE A 426 -4.98 -3.09 8.40
CA PHE A 426 -4.26 -2.23 9.35
C PHE A 426 -5.20 -1.50 10.31
N ASP A 427 -6.34 -1.01 9.84
CA ASP A 427 -7.35 -0.41 10.69
C ASP A 427 -8.04 -1.44 11.61
N HIS A 428 -8.34 -2.65 11.10
CA HIS A 428 -8.86 -3.72 11.94
C HIS A 428 -7.92 -4.05 13.10
N ARG A 429 -6.62 -4.26 12.84
CA ARG A 429 -5.62 -4.53 13.89
C ARG A 429 -5.57 -3.44 14.97
N ARG A 430 -5.73 -2.17 14.56
CA ARG A 430 -5.67 -1.01 15.44
C ARG A 430 -6.93 -0.81 16.28
N THR A 431 -8.11 -1.13 15.72
CA THR A 431 -9.41 -0.80 16.31
C THR A 431 -10.21 -2.00 16.80
N GLY A 432 -9.96 -3.19 16.26
CA GLY A 432 -10.80 -4.37 16.44
C GLY A 432 -12.06 -4.38 15.58
N TYR A 433 -12.23 -3.41 14.66
CA TYR A 433 -13.43 -3.26 13.82
C TYR A 433 -13.10 -3.30 12.31
N PRO A 434 -14.07 -3.77 11.47
CA PRO A 434 -15.24 -4.53 11.87
C PRO A 434 -14.87 -5.80 12.65
N VAL A 435 -15.80 -6.33 13.46
CA VAL A 435 -15.54 -7.61 14.14
C VAL A 435 -15.59 -8.73 13.12
N PHE A 436 -14.47 -9.42 12.96
CA PHE A 436 -14.34 -10.53 12.02
C PHE A 436 -14.36 -11.88 12.73
N VAL A 437 -14.92 -12.88 12.05
CA VAL A 437 -14.85 -14.29 12.46
C VAL A 437 -13.71 -14.95 11.69
N THR A 438 -12.84 -15.67 12.40
CA THR A 438 -11.67 -16.31 11.78
C THR A 438 -12.00 -17.55 10.96
N GLY A 439 -13.16 -18.15 11.16
CA GLY A 439 -13.54 -19.41 10.52
C GLY A 439 -12.95 -20.65 11.23
N PRO A 440 -13.61 -21.81 11.05
CA PRO A 440 -13.35 -23.01 11.86
C PRO A 440 -12.01 -23.69 11.59
N LEU A 441 -11.40 -23.47 10.43
CA LEU A 441 -10.13 -24.09 10.05
C LEU A 441 -8.94 -23.13 10.13
N ALA A 442 -9.13 -21.91 10.62
CA ALA A 442 -8.03 -20.97 10.81
C ALA A 442 -7.01 -21.53 11.82
N ALA A 443 -5.73 -21.46 11.48
CA ALA A 443 -4.65 -21.93 12.33
C ALA A 443 -4.51 -21.14 13.64
N ILE A 444 -5.06 -19.92 13.68
CA ILE A 444 -5.10 -19.03 14.84
C ILE A 444 -6.51 -18.46 15.03
N ALA A 445 -6.88 -18.15 16.28
CA ALA A 445 -8.22 -17.67 16.64
C ALA A 445 -8.43 -16.16 16.43
N GLU A 446 -7.43 -15.44 15.91
CA GLU A 446 -7.48 -14.00 15.69
C GLU A 446 -6.94 -13.64 14.30
N ILE A 447 -7.26 -12.45 13.81
CA ILE A 447 -6.68 -11.94 12.56
C ILE A 447 -5.19 -11.68 12.78
N PRO A 448 -4.30 -12.09 11.85
CA PRO A 448 -2.86 -11.86 11.98
C PRO A 448 -2.50 -10.41 12.26
N SER A 449 -1.57 -10.20 13.18
CA SER A 449 -1.09 -8.87 13.56
C SER A 449 0.05 -8.36 12.68
N ARG A 450 0.83 -9.27 12.08
CA ARG A 450 2.02 -8.94 11.28
C ARG A 450 2.40 -10.09 10.34
N TYR A 451 3.36 -9.83 9.46
CA TYR A 451 4.12 -10.89 8.79
C TYR A 451 5.25 -11.40 9.69
N LYS A 452 5.63 -12.67 9.54
CA LYS A 452 6.91 -13.17 10.03
C LYS A 452 8.04 -12.61 9.17
N TYR A 453 9.18 -12.41 9.76
CA TYR A 453 10.38 -12.02 9.04
C TYR A 453 10.74 -13.03 7.95
N PRO A 454 11.46 -12.61 6.89
CA PRO A 454 12.00 -13.53 5.91
C PRO A 454 12.88 -14.59 6.56
N THR A 455 12.71 -15.84 6.17
CA THR A 455 13.56 -16.94 6.70
C THR A 455 15.04 -16.76 6.36
N THR A 456 15.34 -16.02 5.30
CA THR A 456 16.70 -15.65 4.90
C THR A 456 17.43 -14.83 5.96
N GLU A 457 16.72 -14.02 6.76
CA GLU A 457 17.33 -13.22 7.83
C GLU A 457 17.96 -14.07 8.93
N GLN A 458 17.40 -15.24 9.20
CA GLN A 458 17.98 -16.21 10.14
C GLN A 458 19.32 -16.79 9.65
N SER A 459 19.58 -16.71 8.34
CA SER A 459 20.83 -17.20 7.75
C SER A 459 21.84 -16.08 7.46
N TYR A 460 21.36 -14.92 7.03
CA TYR A 460 22.22 -13.85 6.53
C TYR A 460 22.38 -12.68 7.48
N ASN A 461 21.47 -12.50 8.48
CA ASN A 461 21.52 -11.38 9.42
C ASN A 461 21.07 -11.81 10.83
N LEU A 462 21.53 -12.98 11.28
CA LEU A 462 21.03 -13.67 12.48
C LEU A 462 21.07 -12.80 13.74
N ASP A 463 22.16 -12.08 13.97
CA ASP A 463 22.33 -11.29 15.21
C ASP A 463 21.30 -10.17 15.28
N GLN A 464 21.04 -9.48 14.18
CA GLN A 464 20.06 -8.39 14.13
C GLN A 464 18.63 -8.93 14.15
N TYR A 465 18.37 -10.06 13.49
CA TYR A 465 17.10 -10.78 13.60
C TYR A 465 16.82 -11.16 15.06
N ASN A 466 17.76 -11.78 15.75
CA ASN A 466 17.60 -12.17 17.16
C ASN A 466 17.39 -10.96 18.08
N ALA A 467 18.09 -9.85 17.83
CA ALA A 467 17.91 -8.61 18.58
C ALA A 467 16.50 -8.05 18.39
N ALA A 468 15.97 -8.04 17.17
CA ALA A 468 14.59 -7.59 16.87
C ALA A 468 13.55 -8.50 17.54
N VAL A 469 13.68 -9.82 17.42
CA VAL A 469 12.80 -10.80 18.07
C VAL A 469 12.84 -10.66 19.59
N GLY A 470 14.04 -10.43 20.18
CA GLY A 470 14.18 -10.20 21.62
C GLY A 470 13.44 -8.97 22.14
N ARG A 471 13.34 -7.92 21.32
CA ARG A 471 12.62 -6.68 21.68
C ARG A 471 11.12 -6.78 21.38
N GLN A 472 10.77 -7.21 20.19
CA GLN A 472 9.38 -7.19 19.69
C GLN A 472 8.55 -8.35 20.25
N GLY A 473 9.15 -9.50 20.51
CA GLY A 473 8.54 -10.77 20.87
C GLY A 473 8.78 -11.83 19.80
N ALA A 474 8.27 -13.02 20.02
CA ALA A 474 8.43 -14.16 19.11
C ALA A 474 8.05 -13.80 17.66
N ASP A 475 8.78 -14.34 16.69
CA ASP A 475 8.51 -14.12 15.28
C ASP A 475 7.30 -14.90 14.81
N GLU A 476 6.14 -14.50 15.32
CA GLU A 476 4.83 -15.09 15.05
C GLU A 476 3.87 -14.05 14.48
N ILE A 477 2.91 -14.51 13.68
CA ILE A 477 1.91 -13.63 13.04
C ILE A 477 0.93 -13.01 14.05
N THR A 478 0.86 -13.54 15.27
CA THR A 478 0.06 -13.03 16.39
C THR A 478 0.81 -12.02 17.25
N THR A 479 2.13 -11.92 17.10
CA THR A 479 2.94 -10.97 17.88
C THR A 479 2.55 -9.55 17.53
N ARG A 480 2.09 -8.79 18.53
CA ARG A 480 1.70 -7.39 18.34
C ARG A 480 2.94 -6.50 18.18
N MET A 481 2.89 -5.64 17.18
CA MET A 481 3.89 -4.61 16.95
C MET A 481 3.74 -3.47 17.96
N TRP A 482 4.72 -2.56 18.03
CA TRP A 482 4.76 -1.47 19.01
C TRP A 482 3.45 -0.67 19.09
N TYR A 483 2.93 -0.16 17.99
CA TYR A 483 1.71 0.67 18.03
C TYR A 483 0.42 -0.12 18.31
N LEU A 484 0.46 -1.46 18.32
CA LEU A 484 -0.67 -2.33 18.67
C LEU A 484 -0.65 -2.81 20.12
N LYS A 485 0.48 -2.65 20.83
CA LYS A 485 0.62 -2.98 22.26
C LYS A 485 -0.03 -1.89 23.09
#